data_08a56ac202a2328e2e22f697ff3579a0
#
_entry.id   08a56ac202a2328e2e22f697ff3579a0
#
_cell.length_a   1.000
_cell.length_b   1.000
_cell.length_c   1.000
_cell.angle_alpha   90.00
_cell.angle_beta   90.00
_cell.angle_gamma   90.00
#
_symmetry.space_group_name_H-M   'P 1'
#
loop_
_entity.id
_entity.type
_entity.pdbx_description
1 polymer ?
#
loop_
_entity_poly.entity_id
_entity_poly.type
_entity_poly.pdbx_seq_one_letter_code
_entity_poly.pdbx_strand_id
1 'polypeptide(L)'
;VVEDSATSAEDRYLHGELDFEAAVREVTGADMGREFFARIVHGLAAADQAAGPALSEHDAGLLEAAGFITDPAAAAAARVDRDIRMQDLVHSSLSVTEAAQRLVVTTARIRQRLAEGTLWAFDSGRHRLLPPAQFTADGAVPHIEKVLPWLGKDLHPLTVQALLTQPQPSLVVDGRPVSIVAWLTGFAGTDAEVEQAVEVILTSARELA
;
A
#
# COMPACT_ATOMS: atom_id res chain seq x y z
N VAL A 1 14.31 19.59 38.58
CA VAL A 1 13.72 19.45 37.24
C VAL A 1 13.12 18.07 37.22
N VAL A 2 11.80 17.96 37.43
CA VAL A 2 11.03 16.71 37.31
C VAL A 2 10.80 16.53 35.82
N GLU A 3 11.44 15.53 35.21
CA GLU A 3 11.05 15.03 33.88
C GLU A 3 9.63 14.48 33.99
N ASP A 4 8.72 15.16 33.36
CA ASP A 4 7.35 14.73 33.15
C ASP A 4 7.42 13.55 32.17
N SER A 5 7.52 12.34 32.72
CA SER A 5 7.43 11.11 31.94
C SER A 5 5.98 11.02 31.43
N ALA A 6 5.76 11.46 30.20
CA ALA A 6 4.48 11.29 29.55
C ALA A 6 4.09 9.80 29.63
N THR A 7 3.06 9.49 30.40
CA THR A 7 2.51 8.14 30.57
C THR A 7 2.15 7.61 29.18
N SER A 8 2.68 6.45 28.82
CA SER A 8 2.46 5.88 27.48
C SER A 8 0.97 5.59 27.25
N ALA A 9 0.54 5.56 25.98
CA ALA A 9 -0.83 5.18 25.65
C ALA A 9 -1.18 3.78 26.18
N GLU A 10 -0.21 2.88 26.24
CA GLU A 10 -0.33 1.55 26.83
C GLU A 10 -0.59 1.61 28.33
N ASP A 11 0.17 2.41 29.07
CA ASP A 11 -0.02 2.58 30.51
C ASP A 11 -1.39 3.17 30.82
N ARG A 12 -1.81 4.17 30.06
CA ARG A 12 -3.13 4.81 30.22
C ARG A 12 -4.27 3.84 29.91
N TYR A 13 -4.10 2.97 28.91
CA TYR A 13 -5.04 1.89 28.64
C TYR A 13 -5.10 0.88 29.79
N LEU A 14 -3.98 0.40 30.29
CA LEU A 14 -3.91 -0.55 31.40
C LEU A 14 -4.51 0.00 32.69
N HIS A 15 -4.46 1.32 32.89
CA HIS A 15 -5.10 2.00 34.03
C HIS A 15 -6.56 2.39 33.79
N GLY A 16 -7.12 2.08 32.60
CA GLY A 16 -8.51 2.36 32.28
C GLY A 16 -8.83 3.83 31.94
N GLU A 17 -7.80 4.63 31.66
CA GLU A 17 -7.92 6.04 31.28
C GLU A 17 -8.22 6.23 29.78
N LEU A 18 -7.86 5.25 28.97
CA LEU A 18 -8.17 5.15 27.54
C LEU A 18 -8.96 3.88 27.25
N ASP A 19 -9.89 3.96 26.31
CA ASP A 19 -10.45 2.76 25.71
C ASP A 19 -9.46 2.14 24.71
N PHE A 20 -9.73 0.90 24.30
CA PHE A 20 -8.84 0.15 23.43
C PHE A 20 -8.64 0.85 22.06
N GLU A 21 -9.72 1.34 21.46
CA GLU A 21 -9.67 2.00 20.17
C GLU A 21 -8.87 3.32 20.22
N ALA A 22 -9.01 4.07 21.31
CA ALA A 22 -8.24 5.31 21.51
C ALA A 22 -6.75 5.04 21.74
N ALA A 23 -6.42 4.00 22.52
CA ALA A 23 -5.02 3.60 22.76
C ALA A 23 -4.35 3.14 21.45
N VAL A 24 -5.03 2.30 20.67
CA VAL A 24 -4.53 1.84 19.36
C VAL A 24 -4.33 3.00 18.40
N ARG A 25 -5.28 3.95 18.34
CA ARG A 25 -5.16 5.15 17.49
C ARG A 25 -3.97 6.01 17.91
N GLU A 26 -3.74 6.19 19.21
CA GLU A 26 -2.63 6.99 19.74
C GLU A 26 -1.26 6.35 19.40
N VAL A 27 -1.15 5.02 19.50
CA VAL A 27 0.09 4.28 19.20
C VAL A 27 0.37 4.18 17.71
N THR A 28 -0.66 3.90 16.90
CA THR A 28 -0.48 3.55 15.48
C THR A 28 -0.80 4.70 14.52
N GLY A 29 -1.49 5.75 15.01
CA GLY A 29 -2.00 6.84 14.18
C GLY A 29 -3.18 6.45 13.29
N ALA A 30 -3.64 5.18 13.34
CA ALA A 30 -4.70 4.63 12.50
C ALA A 30 -5.98 4.34 13.29
N ASP A 31 -7.14 4.59 12.67
CA ASP A 31 -8.45 4.24 13.26
C ASP A 31 -8.76 2.76 12.99
N MET A 32 -8.33 1.90 13.89
CA MET A 32 -8.52 0.45 13.81
C MET A 32 -9.72 0.01 14.65
N GLY A 33 -10.85 -0.21 14.00
CA GLY A 33 -12.06 -0.72 14.67
C GLY A 33 -11.90 -2.17 15.17
N ARG A 34 -12.78 -2.59 16.11
CA ARG A 34 -12.78 -3.92 16.72
C ARG A 34 -12.80 -5.08 15.73
N GLU A 35 -13.50 -4.91 14.59
CA GLU A 35 -13.57 -5.95 13.55
C GLU A 35 -12.21 -6.16 12.87
N PHE A 36 -11.45 -5.10 12.69
CA PHE A 36 -10.10 -5.18 12.14
C PHE A 36 -9.18 -5.91 13.13
N PHE A 37 -9.25 -5.55 14.41
CA PHE A 37 -8.45 -6.21 15.44
C PHE A 37 -8.82 -7.69 15.60
N ALA A 38 -10.11 -8.05 15.55
CA ALA A 38 -10.54 -9.44 15.55
C ALA A 38 -9.94 -10.22 14.36
N ARG A 39 -9.85 -9.62 13.17
CA ARG A 39 -9.17 -10.25 12.01
C ARG A 39 -7.68 -10.44 12.24
N ILE A 40 -6.99 -9.47 12.86
CA ILE A 40 -5.58 -9.63 13.23
C ILE A 40 -5.41 -10.81 14.18
N VAL A 41 -6.21 -10.87 15.24
CA VAL A 41 -6.16 -11.97 16.23
C VAL A 41 -6.49 -13.31 15.57
N HIS A 42 -7.50 -13.36 14.70
CA HIS A 42 -7.79 -14.56 13.91
C HIS A 42 -6.65 -14.93 12.96
N GLY A 43 -6.01 -13.96 12.33
CA GLY A 43 -4.85 -14.18 11.46
C GLY A 43 -3.65 -14.73 12.22
N LEU A 44 -3.38 -14.22 13.43
CA LEU A 44 -2.34 -14.73 14.32
C LEU A 44 -2.66 -16.16 14.79
N ALA A 45 -3.89 -16.42 15.21
CA ALA A 45 -4.34 -17.75 15.63
C ALA A 45 -4.32 -18.77 14.47
N ALA A 46 -4.69 -18.33 13.26
CA ALA A 46 -4.62 -19.16 12.06
C ALA A 46 -3.16 -19.44 11.62
N ALA A 47 -2.24 -18.51 11.86
CA ALA A 47 -0.81 -18.74 11.61
C ALA A 47 -0.23 -19.81 12.54
N ASP A 48 -0.71 -19.89 13.78
CA ASP A 48 -0.34 -20.92 14.75
C ASP A 48 -0.93 -22.31 14.38
N GLN A 49 -2.10 -22.31 13.71
CA GLN A 49 -2.78 -23.54 13.27
C GLN A 49 -2.43 -23.93 11.82
N ALA A 50 -1.96 -23.04 10.99
CA ALA A 50 -1.53 -23.29 9.63
C ALA A 50 -0.07 -23.77 9.58
N ALA A 51 0.29 -24.73 10.41
CA ALA A 51 1.33 -25.68 10.07
C ALA A 51 0.79 -26.49 8.88
N GLY A 52 0.99 -25.99 7.65
CA GLY A 52 0.89 -26.79 6.43
C GLY A 52 1.74 -28.05 6.58
N PRO A 53 1.67 -29.02 5.66
CA PRO A 53 2.52 -30.20 5.75
C PRO A 53 3.94 -29.71 5.99
N ALA A 54 4.54 -30.16 7.09
CA ALA A 54 5.88 -29.75 7.48
C ALA A 54 6.79 -30.01 6.28
N LEU A 55 7.54 -28.98 5.87
CA LEU A 55 8.57 -29.13 4.84
C LEU A 55 9.48 -30.29 5.25
N SER A 56 9.91 -31.11 4.29
CA SER A 56 10.92 -32.09 4.60
C SER A 56 12.17 -31.40 5.13
N GLU A 57 12.97 -32.06 5.97
CA GLU A 57 14.23 -31.51 6.47
C GLU A 57 15.14 -31.04 5.33
N HIS A 58 15.08 -31.74 4.18
CA HIS A 58 15.82 -31.38 2.99
C HIS A 58 15.32 -30.04 2.38
N ASP A 59 14.01 -29.89 2.23
CA ASP A 59 13.42 -28.66 1.66
C ASP A 59 13.60 -27.47 2.62
N ALA A 60 13.48 -27.69 3.93
CA ALA A 60 13.76 -26.66 4.94
C ALA A 60 15.23 -26.19 4.87
N GLY A 61 16.18 -27.13 4.74
CA GLY A 61 17.61 -26.82 4.57
C GLY A 61 17.91 -26.04 3.29
N LEU A 62 17.23 -26.35 2.16
CA LEU A 62 17.38 -25.62 0.92
C LEU A 62 16.85 -24.18 1.03
N LEU A 63 15.72 -23.99 1.71
CA LEU A 63 15.15 -22.65 1.95
C LEU A 63 16.04 -21.83 2.89
N GLU A 64 16.57 -22.41 3.97
CA GLU A 64 17.53 -21.76 4.85
C GLU A 64 18.82 -21.36 4.11
N ALA A 65 19.36 -22.25 3.27
CA ALA A 65 20.51 -21.96 2.43
C ALA A 65 20.26 -20.84 1.42
N ALA A 66 19.00 -20.68 0.97
CA ALA A 66 18.55 -19.59 0.13
C ALA A 66 18.22 -18.29 0.91
N GLY A 67 18.46 -18.27 2.24
CA GLY A 67 18.23 -17.09 3.08
C GLY A 67 16.78 -16.91 3.56
N PHE A 68 15.92 -17.90 3.37
CA PHE A 68 14.57 -17.87 3.94
C PHE A 68 14.64 -18.21 5.43
N ILE A 69 14.15 -17.30 6.26
CA ILE A 69 14.04 -17.50 7.71
C ILE A 69 12.66 -18.11 7.99
N THR A 70 12.63 -19.35 8.48
CA THR A 70 11.41 -20.01 8.97
C THR A 70 11.07 -19.53 10.38
N ASP A 71 10.72 -18.26 10.53
CA ASP A 71 10.24 -17.69 11.79
C ASP A 71 8.73 -17.45 11.69
N PRO A 72 7.89 -18.31 12.35
CA PRO A 72 6.45 -18.13 12.35
C PRO A 72 6.00 -16.78 12.94
N ALA A 73 6.74 -16.26 13.93
CA ALA A 73 6.41 -14.97 14.55
C ALA A 73 6.71 -13.82 13.58
N ALA A 74 7.85 -13.84 12.90
CA ALA A 74 8.18 -12.86 11.86
C ALA A 74 7.18 -12.93 10.69
N ALA A 75 6.77 -14.13 10.26
CA ALA A 75 5.75 -14.31 9.22
C ALA A 75 4.37 -13.76 9.64
N ALA A 76 3.97 -13.98 10.90
CA ALA A 76 2.73 -13.42 11.46
C ALA A 76 2.82 -11.89 11.53
N ALA A 77 3.92 -11.33 12.03
CA ALA A 77 4.14 -9.89 12.07
C ALA A 77 4.09 -9.25 10.67
N ALA A 78 4.70 -9.87 9.66
CA ALA A 78 4.65 -9.39 8.28
C ALA A 78 3.23 -9.41 7.68
N ARG A 79 2.40 -10.39 8.07
CA ARG A 79 0.97 -10.43 7.66
C ARG A 79 0.19 -9.29 8.30
N VAL A 80 0.36 -9.07 9.60
CA VAL A 80 -0.27 -7.97 10.33
C VAL A 80 0.11 -6.63 9.72
N ASP A 81 1.41 -6.40 9.48
CA ASP A 81 1.91 -5.18 8.87
C ASP A 81 1.31 -4.95 7.46
N ARG A 82 1.21 -6.01 6.64
CA ARG A 82 0.55 -5.93 5.34
C ARG A 82 -0.94 -5.59 5.47
N ASP A 83 -1.64 -6.17 6.44
CA ASP A 83 -3.07 -5.91 6.66
C ASP A 83 -3.29 -4.47 7.15
N ILE A 84 -2.42 -3.94 8.00
CA ILE A 84 -2.43 -2.54 8.42
C ILE A 84 -2.24 -1.62 7.20
N ARG A 85 -1.20 -1.85 6.40
CA ARG A 85 -0.96 -1.06 5.17
C ARG A 85 -2.13 -1.12 4.19
N MET A 86 -2.78 -2.29 4.07
CA MET A 86 -3.95 -2.43 3.22
C MET A 86 -5.14 -1.62 3.74
N GLN A 87 -5.35 -1.58 5.06
CA GLN A 87 -6.40 -0.75 5.66
C GLN A 87 -6.11 0.74 5.47
N ASP A 88 -4.87 1.17 5.67
CA ASP A 88 -4.47 2.56 5.43
C ASP A 88 -4.70 2.97 3.97
N LEU A 89 -4.37 2.06 3.04
CA LEU A 89 -4.64 2.28 1.62
C LEU A 89 -6.14 2.40 1.34
N VAL A 90 -6.97 1.52 1.91
CA VAL A 90 -8.44 1.59 1.77
C VAL A 90 -8.98 2.92 2.30
N HIS A 91 -8.54 3.35 3.49
CA HIS A 91 -9.01 4.60 4.11
C HIS A 91 -8.57 5.86 3.35
N SER A 92 -7.37 5.83 2.77
CA SER A 92 -6.84 6.97 2.00
C SER A 92 -7.28 6.98 0.55
N SER A 93 -7.85 5.88 0.05
CA SER A 93 -8.31 5.76 -1.35
C SER A 93 -9.62 6.49 -1.59
N LEU A 94 -9.77 7.02 -2.79
CA LEU A 94 -10.97 7.74 -3.21
C LEU A 94 -12.01 6.76 -3.78
N SER A 95 -13.27 6.95 -3.41
CA SER A 95 -14.39 6.37 -4.15
C SER A 95 -14.52 6.99 -5.54
N VAL A 96 -15.27 6.34 -6.43
CA VAL A 96 -15.57 6.89 -7.78
C VAL A 96 -16.19 8.30 -7.70
N THR A 97 -17.01 8.57 -6.67
CA THR A 97 -17.64 9.87 -6.48
C THR A 97 -16.63 10.93 -6.02
N GLU A 98 -15.77 10.60 -5.06
CA GLU A 98 -14.73 11.51 -4.58
C GLU A 98 -13.68 11.79 -5.66
N ALA A 99 -13.28 10.78 -6.44
CA ALA A 99 -12.41 10.97 -7.59
C ALA A 99 -13.04 11.88 -8.66
N ALA A 100 -14.35 11.75 -8.90
CA ALA A 100 -15.08 12.64 -9.81
C ALA A 100 -15.07 14.09 -9.32
N GLN A 101 -15.28 14.32 -8.02
CA GLN A 101 -15.21 15.63 -7.40
C GLN A 101 -13.78 16.20 -7.47
N ARG A 102 -12.76 15.40 -7.13
CA ARG A 102 -11.34 15.79 -7.16
C ARG A 102 -10.90 16.22 -8.57
N LEU A 103 -11.34 15.51 -9.60
CA LEU A 103 -10.97 15.77 -10.99
C LEU A 103 -11.94 16.72 -11.71
N VAL A 104 -12.98 17.21 -11.03
CA VAL A 104 -14.01 18.11 -11.58
C VAL A 104 -14.65 17.50 -12.85
N VAL A 105 -14.99 16.21 -12.81
CA VAL A 105 -15.64 15.47 -13.89
C VAL A 105 -16.85 14.68 -13.38
N THR A 106 -17.61 14.05 -14.27
CA THR A 106 -18.71 13.18 -13.87
C THR A 106 -18.22 11.79 -13.44
N THR A 107 -19.02 11.09 -12.63
CA THR A 107 -18.73 9.69 -12.27
C THR A 107 -18.74 8.75 -13.49
N ALA A 108 -19.50 9.10 -14.53
CA ALA A 108 -19.49 8.38 -15.81
C ALA A 108 -18.11 8.50 -16.49
N ARG A 109 -17.48 9.69 -16.45
CA ARG A 109 -16.15 9.89 -17.01
C ARG A 109 -15.08 9.11 -16.22
N ILE A 110 -15.20 9.03 -14.89
CA ILE A 110 -14.29 8.17 -14.08
C ILE A 110 -14.42 6.71 -14.49
N ARG A 111 -15.67 6.19 -14.63
CA ARG A 111 -15.87 4.80 -15.06
C ARG A 111 -15.31 4.54 -16.46
N GLN A 112 -15.45 5.50 -17.37
CA GLN A 112 -14.85 5.42 -18.70
C GLN A 112 -13.33 5.34 -18.61
N ARG A 113 -12.67 6.22 -17.85
CA ARG A 113 -11.21 6.21 -17.65
C ARG A 113 -10.71 4.91 -17.01
N LEU A 114 -11.47 4.33 -16.09
CA LEU A 114 -11.17 3.01 -15.53
C LEU A 114 -11.25 1.90 -16.58
N ALA A 115 -12.26 1.95 -17.49
CA ALA A 115 -12.38 1.00 -18.59
C ALA A 115 -11.24 1.16 -19.62
N GLU A 116 -10.84 2.39 -19.91
CA GLU A 116 -9.71 2.75 -20.78
C GLU A 116 -8.34 2.42 -20.16
N GLY A 117 -8.28 2.11 -18.84
CA GLY A 117 -7.03 1.88 -18.10
C GLY A 117 -6.25 3.16 -17.77
N THR A 118 -6.80 4.34 -18.05
CA THR A 118 -6.17 5.65 -17.75
C THR A 118 -6.38 6.12 -16.31
N LEU A 119 -7.11 5.35 -15.52
CA LEU A 119 -7.16 5.31 -14.07
C LEU A 119 -7.16 3.85 -13.63
N TRP A 120 -6.60 3.61 -12.44
CA TRP A 120 -6.55 2.27 -11.85
C TRP A 120 -7.39 2.24 -10.57
N ALA A 121 -8.07 1.12 -10.31
CA ALA A 121 -8.89 0.92 -9.12
C ALA A 121 -8.85 -0.54 -8.68
N PHE A 122 -9.11 -0.77 -7.41
CA PHE A 122 -9.29 -2.10 -6.81
C PHE A 122 -10.65 -2.19 -6.13
N ASP A 123 -11.10 -3.42 -5.92
CA ASP A 123 -12.35 -3.69 -5.22
C ASP A 123 -12.08 -3.96 -3.75
N SER A 124 -12.77 -3.25 -2.86
CA SER A 124 -12.78 -3.47 -1.42
C SER A 124 -14.22 -3.72 -0.96
N GLY A 125 -14.57 -4.98 -0.80
CA GLY A 125 -15.95 -5.39 -0.53
C GLY A 125 -16.89 -5.00 -1.67
N ARG A 126 -17.81 -4.05 -1.42
CA ARG A 126 -18.76 -3.54 -2.43
C ARG A 126 -18.32 -2.24 -3.10
N HIS A 127 -17.18 -1.72 -2.69
CA HIS A 127 -16.68 -0.41 -3.13
C HIS A 127 -15.52 -0.56 -4.08
N ARG A 128 -15.55 0.22 -5.15
CA ARG A 128 -14.42 0.38 -6.07
C ARG A 128 -13.65 1.62 -5.67
N LEU A 129 -12.38 1.44 -5.31
CA LEU A 129 -11.52 2.45 -4.73
C LEU A 129 -10.33 2.76 -5.63
N LEU A 130 -9.97 4.03 -5.70
CA LEU A 130 -8.83 4.52 -6.48
C LEU A 130 -7.71 4.94 -5.52
N PRO A 131 -6.51 4.33 -5.61
CA PRO A 131 -5.38 4.66 -4.76
C PRO A 131 -4.99 6.14 -4.84
N PRO A 132 -4.59 6.76 -3.72
CA PRO A 132 -4.27 8.19 -3.66
C PRO A 132 -3.05 8.57 -4.53
N ALA A 133 -2.14 7.63 -4.82
CA ALA A 133 -0.95 7.88 -5.64
C ALA A 133 -1.24 8.39 -7.06
N GLN A 134 -2.49 8.28 -7.54
CA GLN A 134 -2.90 8.80 -8.84
C GLN A 134 -3.31 10.27 -8.83
N PHE A 135 -3.35 10.89 -7.65
CA PHE A 135 -3.90 12.23 -7.46
C PHE A 135 -2.91 13.15 -6.77
N THR A 136 -2.98 14.43 -7.14
CA THR A 136 -2.34 15.55 -6.45
C THR A 136 -3.40 16.39 -5.74
N ALA A 137 -2.98 17.46 -5.06
CA ALA A 137 -3.93 18.43 -4.50
C ALA A 137 -4.82 19.06 -5.58
N ASP A 138 -4.28 19.28 -6.78
CA ASP A 138 -4.90 20.03 -7.88
C ASP A 138 -5.58 19.14 -8.93
N GLY A 139 -5.53 17.80 -8.78
CA GLY A 139 -6.15 16.90 -9.76
C GLY A 139 -5.46 15.54 -9.89
N ALA A 140 -5.33 15.05 -11.12
CA ALA A 140 -4.54 13.84 -11.38
C ALA A 140 -3.05 14.17 -11.43
N VAL A 141 -2.20 13.18 -11.10
CA VAL A 141 -0.76 13.26 -11.37
C VAL A 141 -0.57 13.48 -12.89
N PRO A 142 0.26 14.45 -13.31
CA PRO A 142 0.52 14.70 -14.73
C PRO A 142 0.95 13.43 -15.46
N HIS A 143 0.44 13.23 -16.66
CA HIS A 143 0.82 12.09 -17.53
C HIS A 143 0.57 10.69 -16.94
N ILE A 144 -0.07 10.56 -15.79
CA ILE A 144 -0.34 9.25 -15.15
C ILE A 144 -1.16 8.33 -16.06
N GLU A 145 -2.00 8.91 -16.92
CA GLU A 145 -2.81 8.17 -17.92
C GLU A 145 -1.96 7.46 -18.98
N LYS A 146 -0.70 7.84 -19.18
CA LYS A 146 0.24 7.16 -20.08
C LYS A 146 0.94 5.98 -19.39
N VAL A 147 1.03 6.00 -18.06
CA VAL A 147 1.73 5.00 -17.24
C VAL A 147 0.80 3.88 -16.80
N LEU A 148 -0.39 4.22 -16.30
CA LEU A 148 -1.35 3.26 -15.73
C LEU A 148 -1.80 2.14 -16.68
N PRO A 149 -1.96 2.34 -18.00
CA PRO A 149 -2.36 1.26 -18.92
C PRO A 149 -1.38 0.08 -18.95
N TRP A 150 -0.13 0.29 -18.52
CA TRP A 150 0.91 -0.74 -18.46
C TRP A 150 0.92 -1.51 -17.14
N LEU A 151 0.14 -1.09 -16.15
CA LEU A 151 -0.06 -1.84 -14.91
C LEU A 151 -1.04 -2.99 -15.15
N GLY A 152 -0.68 -4.16 -14.68
CA GLY A 152 -1.59 -5.32 -14.68
C GLY A 152 -2.85 -5.02 -13.85
N LYS A 153 -4.01 -5.40 -14.40
CA LYS A 153 -5.31 -5.19 -13.72
C LYS A 153 -5.44 -6.03 -12.44
N ASP A 154 -4.72 -7.15 -12.38
CA ASP A 154 -4.77 -8.12 -11.30
C ASP A 154 -3.67 -7.91 -10.24
N LEU A 155 -2.90 -6.82 -10.35
CA LEU A 155 -1.88 -6.50 -9.36
C LEU A 155 -2.52 -6.21 -8.00
N HIS A 156 -1.82 -6.64 -6.94
CA HIS A 156 -2.25 -6.34 -5.58
C HIS A 156 -2.19 -4.81 -5.33
N PRO A 157 -3.21 -4.21 -4.67
CA PRO A 157 -3.26 -2.74 -4.48
C PRO A 157 -2.03 -2.14 -3.82
N LEU A 158 -1.44 -2.83 -2.83
CA LEU A 158 -0.19 -2.38 -2.20
C LEU A 158 1.00 -2.40 -3.17
N THR A 159 1.03 -3.34 -4.11
CA THR A 159 2.07 -3.38 -5.14
C THR A 159 1.96 -2.18 -6.07
N VAL A 160 0.75 -1.85 -6.52
CA VAL A 160 0.51 -0.66 -7.35
C VAL A 160 0.90 0.61 -6.60
N GLN A 161 0.47 0.74 -5.35
CA GLN A 161 0.84 1.88 -4.51
C GLN A 161 2.36 1.98 -4.36
N ALA A 162 3.05 0.89 -4.07
CA ALA A 162 4.50 0.85 -3.91
C ALA A 162 5.23 1.21 -5.22
N LEU A 163 4.84 0.64 -6.36
CA LEU A 163 5.43 0.96 -7.66
C LEU A 163 5.36 2.45 -7.99
N LEU A 164 4.23 3.09 -7.66
CA LEU A 164 4.03 4.50 -7.96
C LEU A 164 4.74 5.43 -6.96
N THR A 165 4.88 5.04 -5.69
CA THR A 165 5.33 5.94 -4.61
C THR A 165 6.72 5.66 -4.08
N GLN A 166 7.27 4.46 -4.28
CA GLN A 166 8.63 4.15 -3.86
C GLN A 166 9.67 4.66 -4.87
N PRO A 167 10.86 5.11 -4.39
CA PRO A 167 11.95 5.52 -5.27
C PRO A 167 12.36 4.41 -6.24
N GLN A 168 12.55 4.76 -7.50
CA GLN A 168 12.94 3.85 -8.56
C GLN A 168 14.41 4.11 -8.94
N PRO A 169 15.28 3.08 -8.99
CA PRO A 169 16.72 3.27 -9.27
C PRO A 169 17.02 3.95 -10.61
N SER A 170 16.15 3.79 -11.60
CA SER A 170 16.30 4.37 -12.95
C SER A 170 15.74 5.80 -13.09
N LEU A 171 14.97 6.30 -12.13
CA LEU A 171 14.45 7.66 -12.11
C LEU A 171 15.27 8.51 -11.14
N VAL A 172 16.30 9.17 -11.63
CA VAL A 172 17.27 9.88 -10.78
C VAL A 172 17.19 11.38 -11.01
N VAL A 173 17.03 12.14 -9.90
CA VAL A 173 17.08 13.61 -9.88
C VAL A 173 18.13 14.03 -8.86
N ASP A 174 19.06 14.90 -9.28
CA ASP A 174 20.16 15.37 -8.43
C ASP A 174 20.94 14.23 -7.74
N GLY A 175 21.14 13.11 -8.47
CA GLY A 175 21.84 11.92 -7.97
C GLY A 175 21.05 11.07 -6.97
N ARG A 176 19.76 11.31 -6.79
CA ARG A 176 18.88 10.55 -5.86
C ARG A 176 17.73 9.89 -6.61
N PRO A 177 17.44 8.62 -6.35
CA PRO A 177 16.26 7.97 -6.88
C PRO A 177 14.97 8.65 -6.40
N VAL A 178 14.02 8.83 -7.31
CA VAL A 178 12.69 9.38 -7.02
C VAL A 178 11.60 8.40 -7.43
N SER A 179 10.39 8.58 -6.90
CA SER A 179 9.24 7.77 -7.27
C SER A 179 8.66 8.19 -8.63
N ILE A 180 7.88 7.30 -9.27
CA ILE A 180 7.18 7.62 -10.52
C ILE A 180 6.30 8.86 -10.35
N VAL A 181 5.56 8.95 -9.23
CA VAL A 181 4.71 10.12 -8.93
C VAL A 181 5.53 11.40 -8.83
N ALA A 182 6.64 11.38 -8.09
CA ALA A 182 7.52 12.56 -7.97
C ALA A 182 8.15 12.93 -9.32
N TRP A 183 8.57 11.94 -10.11
CA TRP A 183 9.10 12.14 -11.45
C TRP A 183 8.10 12.81 -12.37
N LEU A 184 6.88 12.27 -12.47
CA LEU A 184 5.83 12.82 -13.32
C LEU A 184 5.35 14.21 -12.87
N THR A 185 5.36 14.48 -11.56
CA THR A 185 4.88 15.76 -11.02
C THR A 185 5.90 16.88 -11.19
N GLY A 186 7.18 16.58 -11.02
CA GLY A 186 8.23 17.61 -10.95
C GLY A 186 9.17 17.68 -12.13
N PHE A 187 9.32 16.60 -12.92
CA PHE A 187 10.42 16.46 -13.87
C PHE A 187 10.02 16.01 -15.28
N ALA A 188 8.89 15.33 -15.44
CA ALA A 188 8.44 14.84 -16.73
C ALA A 188 7.79 15.95 -17.57
N GLY A 189 8.61 16.76 -18.24
CA GLY A 189 8.15 17.81 -19.17
C GLY A 189 8.13 17.38 -20.64
N THR A 190 8.75 16.25 -20.99
CA THR A 190 8.85 15.72 -22.36
C THR A 190 8.27 14.30 -22.45
N ASP A 191 7.90 13.88 -23.66
CA ASP A 191 7.42 12.50 -23.90
C ASP A 191 8.50 11.46 -23.55
N ALA A 192 9.77 11.74 -23.80
CA ALA A 192 10.87 10.84 -23.44
C ALA A 192 10.99 10.61 -21.93
N GLU A 193 10.78 11.64 -21.11
CA GLU A 193 10.77 11.53 -19.64
C GLU A 193 9.56 10.73 -19.14
N VAL A 194 8.41 10.86 -19.79
CA VAL A 194 7.24 10.02 -19.50
C VAL A 194 7.48 8.56 -19.89
N GLU A 195 8.14 8.31 -21.03
CA GLU A 195 8.53 6.96 -21.48
C GLU A 195 9.48 6.29 -20.48
N GLN A 196 10.37 7.02 -19.82
CA GLN A 196 11.20 6.46 -18.73
C GLN A 196 10.34 5.91 -17.58
N ALA A 197 9.29 6.62 -17.17
CA ALA A 197 8.38 6.12 -16.14
C ALA A 197 7.61 4.88 -16.59
N VAL A 198 7.24 4.79 -17.88
CA VAL A 198 6.61 3.59 -18.47
C VAL A 198 7.57 2.41 -18.46
N GLU A 199 8.85 2.62 -18.81
CA GLU A 199 9.86 1.56 -18.83
C GLU A 199 10.08 0.95 -17.43
N VAL A 200 10.01 1.75 -16.37
CA VAL A 200 10.03 1.24 -14.98
C VAL A 200 8.91 0.24 -14.76
N ILE A 201 7.68 0.56 -15.15
CA ILE A 201 6.54 -0.35 -14.99
C ILE A 201 6.74 -1.63 -15.79
N LEU A 202 7.19 -1.52 -17.03
CA LEU A 202 7.44 -2.68 -17.90
C LEU A 202 8.53 -3.60 -17.35
N THR A 203 9.58 -3.03 -16.77
CA THR A 203 10.66 -3.79 -16.13
C THR A 203 10.15 -4.51 -14.89
N SER A 204 9.44 -3.80 -14.00
CA SER A 204 8.86 -4.38 -12.80
C SER A 204 7.82 -5.47 -13.13
N ALA A 205 7.03 -5.31 -14.18
CA ALA A 205 6.07 -6.32 -14.62
C ALA A 205 6.75 -7.61 -15.11
N ARG A 206 7.94 -7.51 -15.72
CA ARG A 206 8.74 -8.68 -16.14
C ARG A 206 9.37 -9.42 -14.95
N GLU A 207 9.73 -8.71 -13.90
CA GLU A 207 10.31 -9.29 -12.69
C GLU A 207 9.27 -10.01 -11.82
N LEU A 208 7.99 -9.64 -11.95
CA LEU A 208 6.87 -10.21 -11.19
C LEU A 208 6.17 -11.38 -11.94
N ALA A 209 6.49 -11.62 -13.21
CA ALA A 209 5.91 -12.68 -14.05
C ALA A 209 6.70 -13.98 -13.97
#